data_31ee6158855f9747bbaf61fa7490736f
#
_entry.id   31ee6158855f9747bbaf61fa7490736f
#
_cell.length_a   1.000
_cell.length_b   1.000
_cell.length_c   1.000
_cell.angle_alpha   90.00
_cell.angle_beta   90.00
_cell.angle_gamma   90.00
#
_symmetry.space_group_name_H-M   'P 1'
#
loop_
_entity.id
_entity.type
_entity.pdbx_description
1 polymer ?
#
loop_
_entity_poly.entity_id
_entity_poly.type
_entity_poly.pdbx_seq_one_letter_code
_entity_poly.pdbx_strand_id
1 'polypeptide(L)'
;MSLKTDSRASRATDTGRWLRVCSYEDRATGMDSLILMGESLCSVDKAVSLHLTVPDAPAKVREWAATRPEVELSTERLPGLSGWNIKPSLLLQELDAGLEAPLWLDSDMIVSQPISRVVQRYSPDALIMAEEWTDAPPLAIAEGWGLRSKRPISVVNNCFVRVTQAHRPMMERWREMLHDPRYRAAQALPYDQRPKHFLHDGWPLIALLECEEFGDMEYDYIRRNGEIAQCAGSSGYRPMHRILDVFRGLPALIHGLGRKPWDEPPAGGGMQRMLFDLATDVSPYVLASRRVAKRLGMHPEWTEARTLPGKVLRGVTGGHPGLAGLPLAILHSLEMRVNKMTGIELK
;
A
#
# COMPACT_ATOMS: atom_id res chain seq x y z
N MET A 1 13.60 46.35 13.91
CA MET A 1 13.52 44.94 14.26
C MET A 1 13.01 44.20 13.02
N SER A 2 13.95 43.68 12.21
CA SER A 2 13.67 43.14 10.88
C SER A 2 13.34 41.66 11.01
N LEU A 3 12.10 41.29 10.67
CA LEU A 3 11.67 39.88 10.54
C LEU A 3 12.35 39.27 9.29
N LYS A 4 13.30 38.39 9.53
CA LYS A 4 13.82 37.49 8.48
C LYS A 4 12.69 36.54 8.10
N THR A 5 12.05 36.80 6.97
CA THR A 5 11.25 35.81 6.24
C THR A 5 12.21 34.74 5.72
N ASP A 6 12.20 33.58 6.38
CA ASP A 6 12.89 32.38 5.90
C ASP A 6 12.28 31.95 4.56
N SER A 7 13.02 32.20 3.50
CA SER A 7 12.72 31.74 2.14
C SER A 7 12.98 30.25 2.02
N ARG A 8 12.02 29.42 2.45
CA ARG A 8 11.94 27.99 2.13
C ARG A 8 11.18 27.71 0.82
N ALA A 9 10.82 28.78 0.10
CA ALA A 9 10.21 28.65 -1.21
C ALA A 9 11.26 28.28 -2.26
N SER A 10 10.99 27.26 -3.04
CA SER A 10 11.67 26.88 -4.29
C SER A 10 13.06 26.25 -4.15
N ARG A 11 13.10 25.00 -3.68
CA ARG A 11 14.04 24.01 -4.20
C ARG A 11 13.31 23.08 -5.17
N ALA A 12 12.86 23.61 -6.29
CA ALA A 12 12.77 22.82 -7.50
C ALA A 12 14.20 22.41 -7.84
N THR A 13 14.64 21.26 -7.34
CA THR A 13 15.96 20.72 -7.63
C THR A 13 15.99 20.39 -9.12
N ASP A 14 16.97 20.89 -9.82
CA ASP A 14 17.34 20.66 -11.24
C ASP A 14 17.71 19.16 -11.50
N THR A 15 17.03 18.24 -10.85
CA THR A 15 17.30 16.78 -10.87
C THR A 15 16.40 16.01 -11.84
N GLY A 16 15.44 16.67 -12.52
CA GLY A 16 14.46 16.00 -13.38
C GLY A 16 13.43 15.14 -12.60
N ARG A 17 13.42 15.20 -11.26
CA ARG A 17 12.47 14.48 -10.42
C ARG A 17 11.24 15.36 -10.21
N TRP A 18 10.12 14.91 -10.75
CA TRP A 18 8.87 15.66 -10.71
C TRP A 18 7.79 15.03 -9.82
N LEU A 19 7.90 13.72 -9.51
CA LEU A 19 6.93 13.01 -8.69
C LEU A 19 7.45 12.87 -7.25
N ARG A 20 6.78 13.53 -6.32
CA ARG A 20 7.05 13.38 -4.89
C ARG A 20 6.24 12.23 -4.32
N VAL A 21 6.92 11.20 -3.84
CA VAL A 21 6.32 10.09 -3.08
C VAL A 21 6.60 10.30 -1.60
N CYS A 22 5.58 10.13 -0.77
CA CYS A 22 5.72 10.18 0.69
C CYS A 22 5.23 8.89 1.33
N SER A 23 5.85 8.51 2.44
CA SER A 23 5.47 7.35 3.25
C SER A 23 5.83 7.60 4.72
N TYR A 24 5.11 6.91 5.60
CA TYR A 24 5.32 6.99 7.05
C TYR A 24 5.40 5.60 7.65
N GLU A 25 6.33 5.39 8.57
CA GLU A 25 6.42 4.12 9.30
C GLU A 25 6.90 4.36 10.74
N ASP A 26 6.08 3.99 11.71
CA ASP A 26 6.39 4.10 13.14
C ASP A 26 6.43 2.74 13.86
N ARG A 27 6.19 1.65 13.12
CA ARG A 27 6.22 0.28 13.67
C ARG A 27 7.60 -0.33 13.47
N ALA A 28 8.20 -0.85 14.53
CA ALA A 28 9.51 -1.52 14.45
C ALA A 28 9.54 -2.67 13.41
N THR A 29 8.42 -3.39 13.27
CA THR A 29 8.25 -4.49 12.30
C THR A 29 8.11 -4.03 10.86
N GLY A 30 7.78 -2.74 10.62
CA GLY A 30 7.61 -2.17 9.28
C GLY A 30 8.91 -1.73 8.59
N MET A 31 10.03 -1.68 9.31
CA MET A 31 11.27 -1.08 8.81
C MET A 31 11.89 -1.83 7.62
N ASP A 32 11.80 -3.16 7.59
CA ASP A 32 12.28 -3.94 6.45
C ASP A 32 11.39 -3.69 5.22
N SER A 33 10.06 -3.64 5.40
CA SER A 33 9.13 -3.27 4.34
C SER A 33 9.50 -1.91 3.74
N LEU A 34 9.71 -0.91 4.59
CA LEU A 34 10.00 0.46 4.18
C LEU A 34 11.29 0.54 3.33
N ILE A 35 12.36 -0.11 3.78
CA ILE A 35 13.63 -0.17 3.03
C ILE A 35 13.41 -0.86 1.67
N LEU A 36 12.68 -1.97 1.64
CA LEU A 36 12.42 -2.72 0.41
C LEU A 36 11.53 -1.91 -0.55
N MET A 37 10.51 -1.22 -0.04
CA MET A 37 9.67 -0.31 -0.84
C MET A 37 10.52 0.81 -1.43
N GLY A 38 11.26 1.54 -0.60
CA GLY A 38 12.10 2.65 -1.04
C GLY A 38 13.17 2.21 -2.03
N GLU A 39 13.89 1.11 -1.76
CA GLU A 39 14.90 0.56 -2.67
C GLU A 39 14.30 0.16 -4.01
N SER A 40 13.16 -0.53 -4.00
CA SER A 40 12.50 -0.93 -5.24
C SER A 40 12.06 0.27 -6.06
N LEU A 41 11.51 1.30 -5.42
CA LEU A 41 11.08 2.55 -6.05
C LEU A 41 12.26 3.30 -6.67
N CYS A 42 13.28 3.62 -5.86
CA CYS A 42 14.45 4.39 -6.31
C CYS A 42 15.27 3.69 -7.40
N SER A 43 15.25 2.35 -7.41
CA SER A 43 15.99 1.58 -8.44
C SER A 43 15.32 1.61 -9.81
N VAL A 44 13.98 1.68 -9.87
CA VAL A 44 13.22 1.57 -11.13
C VAL A 44 12.71 2.91 -11.67
N ASP A 45 12.51 3.91 -10.79
CA ASP A 45 11.93 5.20 -11.19
C ASP A 45 12.82 6.39 -10.83
N LYS A 46 13.45 6.97 -11.85
CA LYS A 46 14.36 8.12 -11.67
C LYS A 46 13.63 9.47 -11.61
N ALA A 47 12.35 9.50 -11.94
CA ALA A 47 11.52 10.70 -11.87
C ALA A 47 10.97 10.98 -10.47
N VAL A 48 11.26 10.09 -9.50
CA VAL A 48 10.73 10.16 -8.14
C VAL A 48 11.74 10.79 -7.17
N SER A 49 11.23 11.63 -6.27
CA SER A 49 11.83 11.93 -4.96
C SER A 49 11.00 11.28 -3.86
N LEU A 50 11.66 10.64 -2.90
CA LEU A 50 11.00 9.90 -1.83
C LEU A 50 11.18 10.61 -0.48
N HIS A 51 10.08 11.04 0.15
CA HIS A 51 10.07 11.55 1.51
C HIS A 51 9.58 10.47 2.46
N LEU A 52 10.45 10.08 3.37
CA LEU A 52 10.13 9.12 4.43
C LEU A 52 10.06 9.84 5.77
N THR A 53 8.94 9.68 6.46
CA THR A 53 8.82 10.10 7.85
C THR A 53 8.87 8.85 8.73
N VAL A 54 9.93 8.72 9.51
CA VAL A 54 10.18 7.57 10.37
C VAL A 54 10.58 8.06 11.76
N PRO A 55 9.60 8.31 12.65
CA PRO A 55 9.90 8.62 14.04
C PRO A 55 10.76 7.50 14.65
N ASP A 56 11.81 7.88 15.38
CA ASP A 56 12.75 6.92 15.99
C ASP A 56 13.44 5.98 14.97
N ALA A 57 13.74 6.49 13.78
CA ALA A 57 14.36 5.72 12.70
C ALA A 57 15.56 4.91 13.20
N PRO A 58 15.59 3.57 13.05
CA PRO A 58 16.73 2.75 13.45
C PRO A 58 17.92 2.99 12.53
N ALA A 59 19.14 2.63 13.01
CA ALA A 59 20.39 2.85 12.28
C ALA A 59 20.33 2.33 10.84
N LYS A 60 19.79 1.12 10.64
CA LYS A 60 19.64 0.51 9.29
C LYS A 60 18.85 1.37 8.29
N VAL A 61 17.81 2.07 8.75
CA VAL A 61 17.01 2.96 7.89
C VAL A 61 17.80 4.23 7.57
N ARG A 62 18.44 4.83 8.58
CA ARG A 62 19.27 6.03 8.40
C ARG A 62 20.45 5.78 7.46
N GLU A 63 21.16 4.67 7.65
CA GLU A 63 22.29 4.26 6.83
C GLU A 63 21.86 4.02 5.38
N TRP A 64 20.77 3.27 5.17
CA TRP A 64 20.21 3.05 3.83
C TRP A 64 19.81 4.37 3.17
N ALA A 65 19.04 5.22 3.86
CA ALA A 65 18.59 6.51 3.31
C ALA A 65 19.76 7.43 2.95
N ALA A 66 20.82 7.46 3.77
CA ALA A 66 22.03 8.26 3.52
C ALA A 66 22.76 7.87 2.21
N THR A 67 22.56 6.64 1.71
CA THR A 67 23.16 6.17 0.45
C THR A 67 22.28 6.52 -0.79
N ARG A 68 21.13 7.16 -0.61
CA ARG A 68 20.14 7.43 -1.67
C ARG A 68 19.87 8.94 -1.76
N PRO A 69 20.43 9.65 -2.74
CA PRO A 69 20.27 11.10 -2.88
C PRO A 69 18.83 11.51 -3.24
N GLU A 70 18.01 10.56 -3.69
CA GLU A 70 16.58 10.74 -3.94
C GLU A 70 15.69 10.61 -2.71
N VAL A 71 16.26 10.17 -1.56
CA VAL A 71 15.52 9.94 -0.32
C VAL A 71 15.79 11.08 0.65
N GLU A 72 14.71 11.69 1.10
CA GLU A 72 14.68 12.61 2.23
C GLU A 72 14.08 11.89 3.44
N LEU A 73 14.83 11.81 4.53
CA LEU A 73 14.39 11.14 5.76
C LEU A 73 14.09 12.19 6.84
N SER A 74 12.83 12.25 7.28
CA SER A 74 12.40 12.98 8.46
C SER A 74 12.22 12.04 9.64
N THR A 75 12.66 12.46 10.81
CA THR A 75 12.42 11.76 12.09
C THR A 75 11.39 12.49 12.95
N GLU A 76 10.75 13.51 12.40
CA GLU A 76 9.73 14.26 13.10
C GLU A 76 8.46 13.42 13.26
N ARG A 77 7.94 13.36 14.49
CA ARG A 77 6.66 12.70 14.77
C ARG A 77 5.53 13.67 14.49
N LEU A 78 4.65 13.30 13.56
CA LEU A 78 3.45 14.08 13.31
C LEU A 78 2.47 13.97 14.48
N PRO A 79 1.87 15.10 14.95
CA PRO A 79 1.02 15.08 16.11
C PRO A 79 -0.33 14.42 15.86
N GLY A 80 -0.83 13.74 16.89
CA GLY A 80 -2.23 13.32 17.00
C GLY A 80 -2.63 12.01 16.36
N LEU A 81 -1.93 11.56 15.31
CA LEU A 81 -2.21 10.31 14.60
C LEU A 81 -0.93 9.47 14.47
N SER A 82 -1.11 8.16 14.27
CA SER A 82 -0.02 7.20 14.12
C SER A 82 -0.41 6.05 13.21
N GLY A 83 0.57 5.25 12.79
CA GLY A 83 0.36 4.11 11.90
C GLY A 83 -0.33 4.53 10.60
N TRP A 84 -1.27 3.75 10.14
CA TRP A 84 -1.98 4.03 8.88
C TRP A 84 -2.90 5.26 8.90
N ASN A 85 -3.29 5.76 10.10
CA ASN A 85 -4.15 6.94 10.21
C ASN A 85 -3.44 8.26 9.86
N ILE A 86 -2.12 8.25 9.70
CA ILE A 86 -1.31 9.45 9.45
C ILE A 86 -1.44 10.00 8.02
N LYS A 87 -1.93 9.19 7.08
CA LYS A 87 -1.92 9.47 5.63
C LYS A 87 -2.41 10.87 5.25
N PRO A 88 -3.63 11.30 5.64
CA PRO A 88 -4.08 12.64 5.28
C PRO A 88 -3.22 13.75 5.89
N SER A 89 -2.67 13.54 7.09
CA SER A 89 -1.80 14.54 7.73
C SER A 89 -0.48 14.73 6.98
N LEU A 90 0.14 13.64 6.53
CA LEU A 90 1.38 13.72 5.75
C LEU A 90 1.12 14.31 4.35
N LEU A 91 0.03 13.91 3.69
CA LEU A 91 -0.35 14.49 2.40
C LEU A 91 -0.62 15.99 2.49
N LEU A 92 -1.29 16.45 3.56
CA LEU A 92 -1.51 17.88 3.83
C LEU A 92 -0.20 18.61 4.09
N GLN A 93 0.73 18.03 4.84
CA GLN A 93 2.06 18.59 5.07
C GLN A 93 2.84 18.79 3.76
N GLU A 94 2.77 17.82 2.86
CA GLU A 94 3.39 17.92 1.53
C GLU A 94 2.75 19.03 0.68
N LEU A 95 1.41 19.15 0.72
CA LEU A 95 0.69 20.24 0.07
C LEU A 95 1.04 21.61 0.68
N ASP A 96 1.21 21.69 2.02
CA ASP A 96 1.64 22.91 2.72
C ASP A 96 3.09 23.32 2.36
N ALA A 97 3.92 22.34 2.05
CA ALA A 97 5.28 22.57 1.53
C ALA A 97 5.30 23.07 0.08
N GLY A 98 4.12 23.22 -0.56
CA GLY A 98 3.98 23.76 -1.91
C GLY A 98 4.11 22.70 -3.02
N LEU A 99 4.01 21.43 -2.69
CA LEU A 99 4.04 20.37 -3.69
C LEU A 99 2.70 20.29 -4.42
N GLU A 100 2.76 20.22 -5.76
CA GLU A 100 1.56 20.24 -6.60
C GLU A 100 0.75 18.94 -6.51
N ALA A 101 1.43 17.79 -6.48
CA ALA A 101 0.78 16.48 -6.55
C ALA A 101 1.53 15.40 -5.74
N PRO A 102 1.57 15.51 -4.39
CA PRO A 102 2.17 14.48 -3.55
C PRO A 102 1.41 13.16 -3.67
N LEU A 103 2.18 12.07 -3.61
CA LEU A 103 1.71 10.70 -3.70
C LEU A 103 2.06 9.94 -2.43
N TRP A 104 1.04 9.46 -1.70
CA TRP A 104 1.23 8.47 -0.64
C TRP A 104 1.47 7.08 -1.22
N LEU A 105 2.43 6.36 -0.66
CA LEU A 105 2.68 4.94 -0.92
C LEU A 105 2.87 4.19 0.40
N ASP A 106 2.13 3.09 0.60
CA ASP A 106 2.29 2.26 1.81
C ASP A 106 3.68 1.60 1.84
N SER A 107 4.24 1.44 3.03
CA SER A 107 5.58 0.87 3.23
C SER A 107 5.69 -0.61 2.82
N ASP A 108 4.57 -1.32 2.70
CA ASP A 108 4.50 -2.73 2.30
C ASP A 108 4.21 -2.94 0.81
N MET A 109 4.74 -2.04 0.00
CA MET A 109 4.72 -2.12 -1.46
C MET A 109 6.09 -2.52 -2.02
N ILE A 110 6.08 -3.24 -3.14
CA ILE A 110 7.27 -3.40 -4.00
C ILE A 110 6.96 -2.77 -5.35
N VAL A 111 7.83 -1.86 -5.77
CA VAL A 111 7.72 -1.19 -7.07
C VAL A 111 8.54 -1.97 -8.10
N SER A 112 7.91 -2.47 -9.14
CA SER A 112 8.53 -3.30 -10.18
C SER A 112 8.69 -2.59 -11.52
N GLN A 113 7.92 -1.50 -11.75
CA GLN A 113 8.00 -0.63 -12.93
C GLN A 113 7.83 0.84 -12.51
N PRO A 114 8.28 1.81 -13.33
CA PRO A 114 8.17 3.22 -13.00
C PRO A 114 6.73 3.66 -12.72
N ILE A 115 6.43 4.09 -11.48
CA ILE A 115 5.11 4.59 -11.10
C ILE A 115 4.82 5.97 -11.70
N SER A 116 5.85 6.74 -12.04
CA SER A 116 5.72 7.99 -12.77
C SER A 116 4.98 7.78 -14.11
N ARG A 117 5.25 6.67 -14.81
CA ARG A 117 4.53 6.31 -16.03
C ARG A 117 3.09 5.89 -15.78
N VAL A 118 2.81 5.33 -14.60
CA VAL A 118 1.44 4.99 -14.20
C VAL A 118 0.66 6.27 -13.97
N VAL A 119 1.20 7.17 -13.14
CA VAL A 119 0.56 8.45 -12.80
C VAL A 119 0.27 9.31 -14.02
N GLN A 120 1.19 9.37 -14.99
CA GLN A 120 1.03 10.16 -16.22
C GLN A 120 -0.14 9.72 -17.12
N ARG A 121 -0.72 8.55 -16.91
CA ARG A 121 -1.88 8.07 -17.70
C ARG A 121 -3.21 8.65 -17.23
N TYR A 122 -3.21 9.27 -16.06
CA TYR A 122 -4.41 9.82 -15.41
C TYR A 122 -4.42 11.34 -15.52
N SER A 123 -5.61 11.93 -15.37
CA SER A 123 -5.76 13.37 -15.30
C SER A 123 -4.82 13.97 -14.22
N PRO A 124 -4.10 15.05 -14.51
CA PRO A 124 -3.26 15.71 -13.52
C PRO A 124 -4.04 16.19 -12.29
N ASP A 125 -5.32 16.50 -12.47
CA ASP A 125 -6.18 17.03 -11.42
C ASP A 125 -7.01 15.96 -10.69
N ALA A 126 -7.05 14.69 -11.17
CA ALA A 126 -7.79 13.64 -10.52
C ALA A 126 -7.15 13.18 -9.21
N LEU A 127 -7.97 12.85 -8.23
CA LEU A 127 -7.56 12.03 -7.10
C LEU A 127 -7.29 10.60 -7.61
N ILE A 128 -6.10 10.05 -7.40
CA ILE A 128 -5.78 8.70 -7.84
C ILE A 128 -5.62 7.79 -6.62
N MET A 129 -6.31 6.67 -6.62
CA MET A 129 -6.29 5.68 -5.54
C MET A 129 -6.09 4.27 -6.10
N ALA A 130 -5.81 3.30 -5.24
CA ALA A 130 -5.81 1.91 -5.66
C ALA A 130 -7.22 1.31 -5.59
N GLU A 131 -7.59 0.50 -6.59
CA GLU A 131 -8.78 -0.36 -6.53
C GLU A 131 -8.57 -1.44 -5.47
N GLU A 132 -9.60 -1.73 -4.64
CA GLU A 132 -9.51 -2.74 -3.58
C GLU A 132 -9.38 -4.17 -4.16
N TRP A 133 -8.76 -5.07 -3.41
CA TRP A 133 -8.47 -6.44 -3.82
C TRP A 133 -9.70 -7.36 -3.88
N THR A 134 -10.80 -6.98 -3.25
CA THR A 134 -12.03 -7.75 -3.20
C THR A 134 -13.03 -7.30 -4.27
N ASP A 135 -13.90 -8.21 -4.69
CA ASP A 135 -15.06 -7.92 -5.53
C ASP A 135 -16.30 -7.58 -4.65
N ALA A 136 -16.10 -7.03 -3.46
CA ALA A 136 -17.19 -6.64 -2.57
C ALA A 136 -18.09 -5.61 -3.28
N PRO A 137 -19.41 -5.75 -3.16
CA PRO A 137 -20.32 -4.75 -3.70
C PRO A 137 -20.09 -3.40 -3.01
N PRO A 138 -20.37 -2.28 -3.69
CA PRO A 138 -20.34 -0.97 -3.07
C PRO A 138 -21.20 -0.97 -1.80
N LEU A 139 -20.63 -0.51 -0.69
CA LEU A 139 -21.31 -0.39 0.59
C LEU A 139 -21.67 1.08 0.81
N ALA A 140 -22.85 1.37 1.32
CA ALA A 140 -23.22 2.71 1.77
C ALA A 140 -22.48 3.02 3.08
N ILE A 141 -21.29 3.57 2.96
CA ILE A 141 -20.43 3.87 4.12
C ILE A 141 -20.71 5.27 4.66
N ALA A 142 -21.03 6.22 3.78
CA ALA A 142 -21.29 7.62 4.15
C ALA A 142 -22.36 7.75 5.26
N GLU A 143 -23.44 6.98 5.17
CA GLU A 143 -24.54 6.99 6.15
C GLU A 143 -24.06 6.60 7.56
N GLY A 144 -23.14 5.63 7.67
CA GLY A 144 -22.55 5.22 8.94
C GLY A 144 -21.73 6.33 9.62
N TRP A 145 -21.29 7.32 8.84
CA TRP A 145 -20.64 8.54 9.32
C TRP A 145 -21.61 9.71 9.53
N GLY A 146 -22.91 9.53 9.26
CA GLY A 146 -23.91 10.59 9.32
C GLY A 146 -23.83 11.56 8.14
N LEU A 147 -23.21 11.16 7.03
CA LEU A 147 -23.13 11.92 5.79
C LEU A 147 -24.25 11.48 4.84
N ARG A 148 -24.72 12.41 4.00
CA ARG A 148 -25.67 12.06 2.92
C ARG A 148 -24.91 11.40 1.79
N SER A 149 -25.33 10.17 1.44
CA SER A 149 -24.79 9.45 0.29
C SER A 149 -25.33 10.05 -1.01
N LYS A 150 -24.43 10.31 -1.97
CA LYS A 150 -24.78 10.73 -3.34
C LYS A 150 -24.80 9.53 -4.29
N ARG A 151 -23.78 8.70 -4.21
CA ARG A 151 -23.65 7.51 -5.05
C ARG A 151 -22.73 6.48 -4.37
N PRO A 152 -23.01 5.19 -4.49
CA PRO A 152 -22.06 4.18 -4.06
C PRO A 152 -20.82 4.22 -4.98
N ILE A 153 -19.64 4.01 -4.40
CA ILE A 153 -18.39 3.90 -5.12
C ILE A 153 -17.77 2.51 -4.95
N SER A 154 -16.88 2.14 -5.84
CA SER A 154 -16.05 0.95 -5.62
C SER A 154 -15.19 1.12 -4.37
N VAL A 155 -15.00 0.04 -3.62
CA VAL A 155 -14.13 0.07 -2.45
C VAL A 155 -12.71 0.37 -2.89
N VAL A 156 -12.07 1.32 -2.21
CA VAL A 156 -10.71 1.75 -2.49
C VAL A 156 -9.73 1.17 -1.47
N ASN A 157 -8.53 0.87 -1.93
CA ASN A 157 -7.38 0.62 -1.08
C ASN A 157 -6.51 1.89 -1.07
N ASN A 158 -6.34 2.47 0.10
CA ASN A 158 -5.58 3.70 0.27
C ASN A 158 -4.06 3.48 0.42
N CYS A 159 -3.56 2.33 -0.07
CA CYS A 159 -2.13 2.05 -0.13
C CYS A 159 -1.38 2.92 -1.15
N PHE A 160 -2.13 3.53 -2.06
CA PHE A 160 -1.68 4.47 -3.06
C PHE A 160 -2.71 5.60 -3.15
N VAL A 161 -2.30 6.84 -2.84
CA VAL A 161 -3.18 8.02 -2.88
C VAL A 161 -2.40 9.21 -3.43
N ARG A 162 -2.71 9.66 -4.64
CA ARG A 162 -2.18 10.91 -5.20
C ARG A 162 -3.22 12.00 -5.05
N VAL A 163 -2.82 13.12 -4.50
CA VAL A 163 -3.68 14.30 -4.28
C VAL A 163 -3.08 15.54 -4.94
N THR A 164 -3.92 16.57 -5.13
CA THR A 164 -3.50 17.93 -5.51
C THR A 164 -4.08 18.95 -4.54
N GLN A 165 -3.79 20.23 -4.71
CA GLN A 165 -4.38 21.30 -3.88
C GLN A 165 -5.92 21.32 -3.95
N ALA A 166 -6.54 20.88 -5.06
CA ALA A 166 -7.99 20.77 -5.19
C ALA A 166 -8.61 19.77 -4.20
N HIS A 167 -7.84 18.77 -3.77
CA HIS A 167 -8.27 17.73 -2.83
C HIS A 167 -8.05 18.11 -1.35
N ARG A 168 -7.43 19.26 -1.08
CA ARG A 168 -7.14 19.70 0.30
C ARG A 168 -8.35 19.65 1.23
N PRO A 169 -9.52 20.21 0.88
CA PRO A 169 -10.68 20.19 1.79
C PRO A 169 -11.09 18.75 2.17
N MET A 170 -11.02 17.82 1.21
CA MET A 170 -11.33 16.41 1.46
C MET A 170 -10.26 15.75 2.35
N MET A 171 -8.98 16.07 2.19
CA MET A 171 -7.91 15.55 3.05
C MET A 171 -8.03 16.08 4.49
N GLU A 172 -8.40 17.34 4.65
CA GLU A 172 -8.69 17.94 5.96
C GLU A 172 -9.86 17.22 6.63
N ARG A 173 -10.94 17.00 5.88
CA ARG A 173 -12.11 16.28 6.38
C ARG A 173 -11.80 14.82 6.71
N TRP A 174 -10.99 14.13 5.89
CA TRP A 174 -10.53 12.78 6.18
C TRP A 174 -9.74 12.74 7.50
N ARG A 175 -8.80 13.66 7.69
CA ARG A 175 -8.04 13.80 8.94
C ARG A 175 -8.96 14.03 10.14
N GLU A 176 -9.97 14.93 10.04
CA GLU A 176 -10.94 15.16 11.10
C GLU A 176 -11.71 13.89 11.46
N MET A 177 -12.19 13.14 10.46
CA MET A 177 -12.91 11.88 10.69
C MET A 177 -12.05 10.83 11.40
N LEU A 178 -10.76 10.77 11.14
CA LEU A 178 -9.82 9.89 11.87
C LEU A 178 -9.62 10.33 13.33
N HIS A 179 -9.91 11.59 13.67
CA HIS A 179 -9.95 12.11 15.04
C HIS A 179 -11.32 11.95 15.73
N ASP A 180 -12.37 11.53 15.01
CA ASP A 180 -13.71 11.33 15.58
C ASP A 180 -13.64 10.36 16.78
N PRO A 181 -14.18 10.70 17.95
CA PRO A 181 -14.17 9.84 19.13
C PRO A 181 -14.78 8.46 18.89
N ARG A 182 -15.83 8.35 18.03
CA ARG A 182 -16.47 7.07 17.67
C ARG A 182 -15.51 6.18 16.89
N TYR A 183 -14.80 6.75 15.91
CA TYR A 183 -13.78 6.03 15.15
C TYR A 183 -12.64 5.56 16.05
N ARG A 184 -12.11 6.45 16.89
CA ARG A 184 -11.02 6.11 17.82
C ARG A 184 -11.43 5.02 18.81
N ALA A 185 -12.66 5.08 19.34
CA ALA A 185 -13.20 4.03 20.19
C ALA A 185 -13.32 2.69 19.45
N ALA A 186 -13.78 2.70 18.19
CA ALA A 186 -13.85 1.50 17.37
C ALA A 186 -12.45 0.92 17.08
N GLN A 187 -11.42 1.77 16.85
CA GLN A 187 -10.05 1.28 16.62
C GLN A 187 -9.42 0.58 17.82
N ALA A 188 -9.91 0.83 19.05
CA ALA A 188 -9.50 0.10 20.26
C ALA A 188 -10.07 -1.33 20.34
N LEU A 189 -11.09 -1.66 19.54
CA LEU A 189 -11.68 -2.99 19.48
C LEU A 189 -10.87 -3.94 18.56
N PRO A 190 -10.95 -5.27 18.79
CA PRO A 190 -10.52 -6.26 17.83
C PRO A 190 -11.17 -6.01 16.46
N TYR A 191 -10.43 -6.30 15.37
CA TYR A 191 -10.84 -5.95 14.00
C TYR A 191 -12.23 -6.50 13.63
N ASP A 192 -12.53 -7.73 14.01
CA ASP A 192 -13.80 -8.43 13.78
C ASP A 192 -14.99 -7.89 14.59
N GLN A 193 -14.73 -7.07 15.62
CA GLN A 193 -15.75 -6.44 16.45
C GLN A 193 -16.01 -4.97 16.06
N ARG A 194 -15.25 -4.42 15.13
CA ARG A 194 -15.40 -3.04 14.69
C ARG A 194 -16.68 -2.88 13.85
N PRO A 195 -17.43 -1.77 14.02
CA PRO A 195 -18.49 -1.41 13.08
C PRO A 195 -17.95 -1.32 11.64
N LYS A 196 -18.70 -1.82 10.66
CA LYS A 196 -18.26 -1.90 9.25
C LYS A 196 -17.72 -0.58 8.71
N HIS A 197 -18.36 0.54 9.03
CA HIS A 197 -17.96 1.89 8.59
C HIS A 197 -16.74 2.46 9.33
N PHE A 198 -16.24 1.77 10.39
CA PHE A 198 -15.07 2.17 11.18
C PHE A 198 -13.95 1.13 11.17
N LEU A 199 -13.90 0.22 10.18
CA LEU A 199 -12.92 -0.87 10.17
C LEU A 199 -11.47 -0.38 10.14
N HIS A 200 -11.14 0.54 9.27
CA HIS A 200 -9.79 1.11 9.11
C HIS A 200 -9.83 2.50 8.45
N ASP A 201 -8.69 3.12 8.29
CA ASP A 201 -8.49 4.48 7.79
C ASP A 201 -9.02 4.75 6.36
N GLY A 202 -9.17 3.74 5.53
CA GLY A 202 -9.74 3.86 4.19
C GLY A 202 -11.25 4.09 4.18
N TRP A 203 -11.98 3.66 5.22
CA TRP A 203 -13.44 3.81 5.26
C TRP A 203 -13.91 5.25 5.34
N PRO A 204 -13.29 6.16 6.13
CA PRO A 204 -13.61 7.58 6.05
C PRO A 204 -13.39 8.18 4.66
N LEU A 205 -12.32 7.79 3.95
CA LEU A 205 -12.06 8.23 2.58
C LEU A 205 -13.17 7.77 1.63
N ILE A 206 -13.62 6.52 1.74
CA ILE A 206 -14.74 5.98 0.96
C ILE A 206 -16.01 6.77 1.27
N ALA A 207 -16.31 7.05 2.54
CA ALA A 207 -17.48 7.82 2.94
C ALA A 207 -17.49 9.23 2.33
N LEU A 208 -16.33 9.89 2.25
CA LEU A 208 -16.19 11.20 1.62
C LEU A 208 -16.43 11.14 0.11
N LEU A 209 -15.94 10.11 -0.56
CA LEU A 209 -16.17 9.94 -2.00
C LEU A 209 -17.63 9.57 -2.34
N GLU A 210 -18.34 8.93 -1.40
CA GLU A 210 -19.76 8.64 -1.54
C GLU A 210 -20.67 9.83 -1.25
N CYS A 211 -20.23 10.80 -0.42
CA CYS A 211 -21.11 11.85 0.09
C CYS A 211 -21.39 12.97 -0.92
N GLU A 212 -22.46 13.74 -0.66
CA GLU A 212 -22.87 14.87 -1.51
C GLU A 212 -21.79 15.94 -1.62
N GLU A 213 -21.02 16.18 -0.55
CA GLU A 213 -20.01 17.25 -0.50
C GLU A 213 -18.85 17.04 -1.48
N PHE A 214 -18.37 15.79 -1.63
CA PHE A 214 -17.20 15.46 -2.45
C PHE A 214 -17.53 14.51 -3.62
N GLY A 215 -18.78 14.09 -3.76
CA GLY A 215 -19.18 13.09 -4.76
C GLY A 215 -19.06 13.54 -6.22
N ASP A 216 -18.78 14.83 -6.49
CA ASP A 216 -18.49 15.35 -7.84
C ASP A 216 -16.99 15.51 -8.11
N MET A 217 -16.15 15.22 -7.12
CA MET A 217 -14.69 15.27 -7.29
C MET A 217 -14.24 14.25 -8.35
N GLU A 218 -13.33 14.68 -9.22
CA GLU A 218 -12.74 13.79 -10.20
C GLU A 218 -11.76 12.83 -9.50
N TYR A 219 -11.98 11.54 -9.68
CA TYR A 219 -11.09 10.51 -9.17
C TYR A 219 -10.93 9.35 -10.16
N ASP A 220 -9.83 8.63 -10.03
CA ASP A 220 -9.53 7.46 -10.84
C ASP A 220 -8.82 6.39 -10.01
N TYR A 221 -8.73 5.19 -10.57
CA TYR A 221 -8.11 4.04 -9.90
C TYR A 221 -6.94 3.49 -10.67
N ILE A 222 -5.81 3.24 -9.98
CA ILE A 222 -4.85 2.26 -10.45
C ILE A 222 -5.50 0.88 -10.37
N ARG A 223 -5.53 0.17 -11.50
CA ARG A 223 -6.38 -1.00 -11.67
C ARG A 223 -5.77 -2.25 -11.09
N ARG A 224 -6.57 -2.95 -10.27
CA ARG A 224 -6.24 -4.25 -9.73
C ARG A 224 -5.95 -5.26 -10.84
N ASN A 225 -4.90 -6.07 -10.65
CA ASN A 225 -4.40 -7.05 -11.62
C ASN A 225 -3.92 -6.45 -12.96
N GLY A 226 -3.85 -5.14 -13.08
CA GLY A 226 -3.24 -4.44 -14.20
C GLY A 226 -2.00 -3.69 -13.73
N GLU A 227 -2.21 -2.61 -13.00
CA GLU A 227 -1.14 -1.73 -12.51
C GLU A 227 -0.68 -2.10 -11.09
N ILE A 228 -1.58 -2.72 -10.32
CA ILE A 228 -1.29 -3.19 -8.96
C ILE A 228 -1.71 -4.66 -8.78
N ALA A 229 -0.81 -5.48 -8.24
CA ALA A 229 -1.11 -6.79 -7.70
C ALA A 229 -1.23 -6.69 -6.18
N GLN A 230 -2.40 -6.97 -5.64
CA GLN A 230 -2.62 -7.02 -4.20
C GLN A 230 -2.59 -8.48 -3.75
N CYS A 231 -1.68 -8.81 -2.83
CA CYS A 231 -1.32 -10.19 -2.51
C CYS A 231 -1.59 -10.50 -1.03
N ALA A 232 -2.64 -11.26 -0.75
CA ALA A 232 -2.84 -11.93 0.53
C ALA A 232 -2.29 -13.37 0.42
N GLY A 233 -1.02 -13.55 0.77
CA GLY A 233 -0.30 -14.80 0.45
C GLY A 233 -0.27 -15.06 -1.06
N SER A 234 -0.81 -16.20 -1.49
CA SER A 234 -0.95 -16.57 -2.91
C SER A 234 -2.24 -16.05 -3.55
N SER A 235 -3.19 -15.50 -2.80
CA SER A 235 -4.48 -15.00 -3.30
C SER A 235 -4.41 -13.50 -3.67
N GLY A 236 -5.53 -12.95 -4.18
CA GLY A 236 -5.67 -11.53 -4.54
C GLY A 236 -5.13 -11.17 -5.93
N TYR A 237 -4.09 -11.86 -6.41
CA TYR A 237 -3.53 -11.70 -7.74
C TYR A 237 -4.00 -12.85 -8.64
N ARG A 238 -4.85 -12.54 -9.62
CA ARG A 238 -5.61 -13.54 -10.40
C ARG A 238 -4.71 -14.41 -11.29
N PRO A 239 -5.00 -15.74 -11.43
CA PRO A 239 -4.16 -16.69 -12.18
C PRO A 239 -3.86 -16.24 -13.62
N MET A 240 -4.88 -15.76 -14.36
CA MET A 240 -4.72 -15.34 -15.74
C MET A 240 -3.74 -14.17 -15.87
N HIS A 241 -3.82 -13.17 -14.98
CA HIS A 241 -2.90 -12.03 -14.99
C HIS A 241 -1.47 -12.46 -14.66
N ARG A 242 -1.28 -13.41 -13.72
CA ARG A 242 0.04 -13.98 -13.43
C ARG A 242 0.69 -14.62 -14.66
N ILE A 243 -0.09 -15.29 -15.50
CA ILE A 243 0.39 -15.89 -16.75
C ILE A 243 0.73 -14.79 -17.77
N LEU A 244 -0.15 -13.81 -17.95
CA LEU A 244 0.06 -12.71 -18.87
C LEU A 244 1.30 -11.88 -18.51
N ASP A 245 1.56 -11.69 -17.23
CA ASP A 245 2.67 -10.87 -16.75
C ASP A 245 4.04 -11.55 -16.92
N VAL A 246 4.07 -12.84 -17.21
CA VAL A 246 5.31 -13.49 -17.69
C VAL A 246 5.80 -12.84 -19.01
N PHE A 247 4.86 -12.42 -19.86
CA PHE A 247 5.16 -11.84 -21.17
C PHE A 247 5.17 -10.30 -21.16
N ARG A 248 4.41 -9.68 -20.25
CA ARG A 248 4.21 -8.23 -20.17
C ARG A 248 5.05 -7.54 -19.12
N GLY A 249 5.67 -8.31 -18.22
CA GLY A 249 6.28 -7.83 -17.00
C GLY A 249 5.27 -7.78 -15.83
N LEU A 250 5.80 -7.75 -14.60
CA LEU A 250 4.98 -7.66 -13.39
C LEU A 250 4.22 -6.32 -13.36
N PRO A 251 3.05 -6.26 -12.66
CA PRO A 251 2.38 -5.00 -12.37
C PRO A 251 3.34 -3.99 -11.73
N ALA A 252 3.16 -2.70 -12.00
CA ALA A 252 4.05 -1.66 -11.49
C ALA A 252 4.18 -1.71 -9.97
N LEU A 253 3.12 -2.10 -9.29
CA LEU A 253 3.03 -2.18 -7.84
C LEU A 253 2.64 -3.59 -7.40
N ILE A 254 3.31 -4.10 -6.37
CA ILE A 254 2.98 -5.37 -5.72
C ILE A 254 2.79 -5.09 -4.23
N HIS A 255 1.55 -5.12 -3.79
CA HIS A 255 1.14 -4.82 -2.42
C HIS A 255 1.04 -6.09 -1.59
N GLY A 256 1.70 -6.12 -0.46
CA GLY A 256 1.64 -7.22 0.49
C GLY A 256 0.54 -7.02 1.52
N LEU A 257 -0.62 -7.64 1.31
CA LEU A 257 -1.70 -7.64 2.28
C LEU A 257 -1.44 -8.64 3.42
N GLY A 258 -1.83 -8.26 4.63
CA GLY A 258 -1.70 -9.11 5.81
C GLY A 258 -0.25 -9.32 6.27
N ARG A 259 0.05 -10.50 6.78
CA ARG A 259 1.34 -10.82 7.40
C ARG A 259 2.50 -10.81 6.41
N LYS A 260 3.64 -10.35 6.90
CA LYS A 260 4.88 -10.30 6.15
C LYS A 260 5.77 -11.54 6.46
N PRO A 261 6.75 -11.85 5.61
CA PRO A 261 7.63 -13.01 5.84
C PRO A 261 8.51 -12.88 7.09
N TRP A 262 8.69 -11.68 7.61
CA TRP A 262 9.43 -11.40 8.85
C TRP A 262 8.53 -11.35 10.09
N ASP A 263 7.21 -11.40 9.94
CA ASP A 263 6.31 -11.47 11.07
C ASP A 263 6.37 -12.85 11.73
N GLU A 264 6.09 -12.90 13.03
CA GLU A 264 5.95 -14.17 13.72
C GLU A 264 4.86 -15.04 13.07
N PRO A 265 5.11 -16.32 12.84
CA PRO A 265 4.09 -17.21 12.30
C PRO A 265 2.91 -17.32 13.27
N PRO A 266 1.69 -17.63 12.77
CA PRO A 266 0.53 -17.79 13.63
C PRO A 266 0.78 -18.87 14.67
N ALA A 267 0.26 -18.66 15.87
CA ALA A 267 0.21 -19.69 16.91
C ALA A 267 -0.58 -20.88 16.36
N GLY A 268 0.02 -22.06 16.35
CA GLY A 268 -0.56 -23.27 15.81
C GLY A 268 0.50 -24.19 15.22
N GLY A 269 0.20 -25.46 15.12
CA GLY A 269 1.11 -26.47 14.59
C GLY A 269 0.51 -27.26 13.42
N GLY A 270 1.31 -28.17 12.87
CA GLY A 270 0.85 -29.13 11.88
C GLY A 270 0.51 -28.52 10.50
N MET A 271 -0.57 -29.01 9.91
CA MET A 271 -0.97 -28.72 8.53
C MET A 271 -1.26 -27.22 8.30
N GLN A 272 -1.93 -26.56 9.23
CA GLN A 272 -2.30 -25.15 9.08
C GLN A 272 -1.07 -24.25 8.96
N ARG A 273 -0.07 -24.49 9.80
CA ARG A 273 1.21 -23.76 9.73
C ARG A 273 1.92 -24.03 8.42
N MET A 274 1.98 -25.30 8.00
CA MET A 274 2.63 -25.68 6.74
C MET A 274 1.98 -24.99 5.52
N LEU A 275 0.66 -24.94 5.47
CA LEU A 275 -0.08 -24.24 4.41
C LEU A 275 0.15 -22.74 4.43
N PHE A 276 0.20 -22.14 5.62
CA PHE A 276 0.54 -20.72 5.77
C PHE A 276 1.95 -20.43 5.29
N ASP A 277 2.94 -21.20 5.73
CA ASP A 277 4.33 -21.03 5.33
C ASP A 277 4.49 -21.23 3.81
N LEU A 278 3.79 -22.21 3.22
CA LEU A 278 3.79 -22.43 1.76
C LEU A 278 3.18 -21.24 1.02
N ALA A 279 2.01 -20.75 1.47
CA ALA A 279 1.36 -19.58 0.86
C ALA A 279 2.27 -18.32 0.94
N THR A 280 2.99 -18.16 2.05
CA THR A 280 4.00 -17.11 2.23
C THR A 280 5.18 -17.29 1.29
N ASP A 281 5.73 -18.51 1.20
CA ASP A 281 6.90 -18.81 0.37
C ASP A 281 6.69 -18.49 -1.11
N VAL A 282 5.46 -18.64 -1.60
CA VAL A 282 5.11 -18.45 -3.02
C VAL A 282 4.30 -17.18 -3.27
N SER A 283 4.14 -16.33 -2.26
CA SER A 283 3.50 -15.02 -2.40
C SER A 283 4.27 -14.14 -3.39
N PRO A 284 3.60 -13.50 -4.36
CA PRO A 284 4.27 -12.58 -5.29
C PRO A 284 4.99 -11.45 -4.57
N TYR A 285 4.39 -10.90 -3.51
CA TYR A 285 5.02 -9.87 -2.69
C TYR A 285 6.31 -10.38 -2.04
N VAL A 286 6.27 -11.54 -1.40
CA VAL A 286 7.44 -12.13 -0.72
C VAL A 286 8.56 -12.43 -1.71
N LEU A 287 8.22 -12.97 -2.88
CA LEU A 287 9.23 -13.26 -3.92
C LEU A 287 9.85 -12.00 -4.52
N ALA A 288 9.05 -10.96 -4.72
CA ALA A 288 9.55 -9.65 -5.15
C ALA A 288 10.42 -9.02 -4.06
N SER A 289 10.00 -9.05 -2.80
CA SER A 289 10.78 -8.57 -1.64
C SER A 289 12.13 -9.28 -1.53
N ARG A 290 12.17 -10.60 -1.69
CA ARG A 290 13.41 -11.39 -1.67
C ARG A 290 14.39 -10.99 -2.78
N ARG A 291 13.88 -10.62 -3.98
CA ARG A 291 14.74 -10.11 -5.06
C ARG A 291 15.36 -8.76 -4.71
N VAL A 292 14.59 -7.86 -4.10
CA VAL A 292 15.09 -6.56 -3.64
C VAL A 292 16.10 -6.74 -2.52
N ALA A 293 15.79 -7.55 -1.49
CA ALA A 293 16.67 -7.85 -0.38
C ALA A 293 18.02 -8.42 -0.85
N LYS A 294 17.99 -9.35 -1.81
CA LYS A 294 19.20 -9.93 -2.38
C LYS A 294 20.07 -8.87 -3.08
N ARG A 295 19.47 -7.90 -3.77
CA ARG A 295 20.23 -6.80 -4.40
C ARG A 295 20.90 -5.89 -3.37
N LEU A 296 20.24 -5.71 -2.21
CA LEU A 296 20.78 -4.96 -1.08
C LEU A 296 21.85 -5.73 -0.27
N GLY A 297 22.13 -6.99 -0.62
CA GLY A 297 23.00 -7.84 0.18
C GLY A 297 22.41 -8.24 1.54
N MET A 298 21.11 -8.12 1.70
CA MET A 298 20.40 -8.57 2.90
C MET A 298 20.23 -10.09 2.86
N HIS A 299 20.58 -10.77 3.94
CA HIS A 299 20.48 -12.22 4.09
C HIS A 299 19.68 -12.66 5.34
N PRO A 300 18.54 -12.03 5.66
CA PRO A 300 17.73 -12.50 6.77
C PRO A 300 17.08 -13.85 6.46
N GLU A 301 16.73 -14.61 7.50
CA GLU A 301 16.14 -15.95 7.37
C GLU A 301 14.91 -16.01 6.46
N TRP A 302 14.11 -14.92 6.43
CA TRP A 302 12.90 -14.85 5.61
C TRP A 302 13.18 -14.80 4.08
N THR A 303 14.42 -14.56 3.66
CA THR A 303 14.78 -14.57 2.22
C THR A 303 14.79 -15.97 1.64
N GLU A 304 14.90 -17.00 2.48
CA GLU A 304 14.81 -18.38 2.07
C GLU A 304 13.38 -18.94 2.19
N ALA A 305 13.04 -19.93 1.36
CA ALA A 305 11.78 -20.64 1.49
C ALA A 305 11.81 -21.58 2.70
N ARG A 306 10.77 -21.52 3.51
CA ARG A 306 10.63 -22.31 4.74
C ARG A 306 10.20 -23.76 4.46
N THR A 307 9.43 -23.95 3.39
CA THR A 307 8.84 -25.26 3.05
C THR A 307 9.55 -25.93 1.87
N LEU A 308 9.60 -27.27 1.87
CA LEU A 308 10.11 -28.04 0.74
C LEU A 308 9.31 -27.80 -0.55
N PRO A 309 7.95 -27.82 -0.54
CA PRO A 309 7.17 -27.47 -1.72
C PRO A 309 7.44 -26.04 -2.22
N GLY A 310 7.61 -25.08 -1.30
CA GLY A 310 7.98 -23.70 -1.66
C GLY A 310 9.35 -23.63 -2.35
N LYS A 311 10.34 -24.37 -1.88
CA LYS A 311 11.66 -24.48 -2.53
C LYS A 311 11.56 -25.07 -3.93
N VAL A 312 10.78 -26.13 -4.11
CA VAL A 312 10.57 -26.79 -5.41
C VAL A 312 9.87 -25.83 -6.38
N LEU A 313 8.75 -25.23 -5.99
CA LEU A 313 8.01 -24.28 -6.82
C LEU A 313 8.88 -23.08 -7.23
N ARG A 314 9.66 -22.55 -6.32
CA ARG A 314 10.63 -21.49 -6.64
C ARG A 314 11.71 -21.96 -7.62
N GLY A 315 12.26 -23.14 -7.42
CA GLY A 315 13.26 -23.73 -8.32
C GLY A 315 12.75 -23.89 -9.74
N VAL A 316 11.59 -24.53 -9.92
CA VAL A 316 10.97 -24.78 -11.23
C VAL A 316 10.59 -23.47 -11.95
N THR A 317 10.17 -22.46 -11.21
CA THR A 317 9.73 -21.16 -11.79
C THR A 317 10.83 -20.10 -11.82
N GLY A 318 12.07 -20.43 -11.44
CA GLY A 318 13.15 -19.45 -11.29
C GLY A 318 12.83 -18.36 -10.27
N GLY A 319 11.96 -18.65 -9.31
CA GLY A 319 11.49 -17.66 -8.32
C GLY A 319 10.66 -16.54 -8.94
N HIS A 320 10.01 -16.75 -10.08
CA HIS A 320 9.19 -15.72 -10.72
C HIS A 320 7.98 -15.38 -9.84
N PRO A 321 7.77 -14.09 -9.43
CA PRO A 321 6.72 -13.72 -8.48
C PRO A 321 5.31 -14.11 -8.93
N GLY A 322 5.00 -14.04 -10.22
CA GLY A 322 3.71 -14.45 -10.76
C GLY A 322 3.51 -15.96 -10.80
N LEU A 323 4.55 -16.75 -11.13
CA LEU A 323 4.42 -18.18 -11.43
C LEU A 323 4.48 -19.08 -10.22
N ALA A 324 5.37 -18.82 -9.26
CA ALA A 324 5.60 -19.75 -8.14
C ALA A 324 4.32 -20.03 -7.32
N GLY A 325 3.46 -19.03 -7.14
CA GLY A 325 2.17 -19.20 -6.45
C GLY A 325 0.99 -19.53 -7.35
N LEU A 326 1.19 -19.74 -8.65
CA LEU A 326 0.09 -19.99 -9.61
C LEU A 326 -0.76 -21.21 -9.26
N PRO A 327 -0.21 -22.38 -8.87
CA PRO A 327 -1.03 -23.52 -8.48
C PRO A 327 -1.99 -23.22 -7.32
N LEU A 328 -1.51 -22.54 -6.28
CA LEU A 328 -2.35 -22.15 -5.13
C LEU A 328 -3.38 -21.10 -5.52
N ALA A 329 -3.02 -20.15 -6.38
CA ALA A 329 -3.96 -19.15 -6.88
C ALA A 329 -5.10 -19.76 -7.72
N ILE A 330 -4.81 -20.80 -8.50
CA ILE A 330 -5.83 -21.56 -9.24
C ILE A 330 -6.77 -22.29 -8.27
N LEU A 331 -6.21 -23.00 -7.28
CA LEU A 331 -7.02 -23.72 -6.28
C LEU A 331 -7.94 -22.75 -5.53
N HIS A 332 -7.41 -21.62 -5.05
CA HIS A 332 -8.22 -20.60 -4.38
C HIS A 332 -9.31 -20.01 -5.30
N SER A 333 -9.00 -19.78 -6.57
CA SER A 333 -9.99 -19.28 -7.54
C SER A 333 -11.10 -20.28 -7.81
N LEU A 334 -10.81 -21.57 -7.80
CA LEU A 334 -11.81 -22.65 -7.91
C LEU A 334 -12.68 -22.72 -6.66
N GLU A 335 -12.07 -22.69 -5.48
CA GLU A 335 -12.76 -22.65 -4.19
C GLU A 335 -13.76 -21.49 -4.13
N MET A 336 -13.32 -20.26 -4.44
CA MET A 336 -14.20 -19.09 -4.46
C MET A 336 -15.38 -19.23 -5.44
N ARG A 337 -15.18 -19.90 -6.58
CA ARG A 337 -16.28 -20.17 -7.53
C ARG A 337 -17.27 -21.18 -6.97
N VAL A 338 -16.77 -22.27 -6.37
CA VAL A 338 -17.63 -23.30 -5.73
C VAL A 338 -18.45 -22.67 -4.61
N ASN A 339 -17.83 -21.90 -3.71
CA ASN A 339 -18.51 -21.20 -2.62
C ASN A 339 -19.62 -20.27 -3.14
N LYS A 340 -19.33 -19.53 -4.21
CA LYS A 340 -20.33 -18.65 -4.85
C LYS A 340 -21.50 -19.43 -5.47
N MET A 341 -21.26 -20.61 -6.05
CA MET A 341 -22.31 -21.43 -6.65
C MET A 341 -23.14 -22.20 -5.63
N THR A 342 -22.52 -22.63 -4.55
CA THR A 342 -23.18 -23.47 -3.52
C THR A 342 -23.78 -22.66 -2.38
N GLY A 343 -23.41 -21.38 -2.24
CA GLY A 343 -23.78 -20.55 -1.07
C GLY A 343 -23.17 -21.04 0.26
N ILE A 344 -22.23 -21.98 0.20
CA ILE A 344 -21.56 -22.54 1.38
C ILE A 344 -20.21 -21.83 1.51
N GLU A 345 -20.02 -21.08 2.58
CA GLU A 345 -18.70 -20.62 2.98
C GLU A 345 -17.94 -21.82 3.60
N LEU A 346 -17.00 -22.37 2.87
CA LEU A 346 -16.02 -23.31 3.43
C LEU A 346 -15.12 -22.50 4.39
N LYS A 347 -15.32 -22.71 5.69
CA LYS A 347 -14.56 -22.06 6.76
C LYS A 347 -13.13 -22.59 6.86
#